data_3dccf5ea9bd4677d370f816cb49ae183
#
_entry.id   3dccf5ea9bd4677d370f816cb49ae183
#
_cell.length_a   1.000
_cell.length_b   1.000
_cell.length_c   1.000
_cell.angle_alpha   90.00
_cell.angle_beta   90.00
_cell.angle_gamma   90.00
#
_symmetry.space_group_name_H-M   'P 1'
#
loop_
_entity.id
_entity.type
_entity.pdbx_description
1 polymer ?
#
loop_
_entity_poly.entity_id
_entity_poly.type
_entity_poly.pdbx_seq_one_letter_code
_entity_poly.pdbx_strand_id
1 'polypeptide(L)'
;MTTERARLLRFDEEEIFASDDSIDGTTERRTFRREEMTACESCGRLSPPTRMTCLYCGASLPVPPTGADLRRPALKSLEEGERGFNVVLLPREAEEETRDSERPNPRGDARVEAASLVRVGPEQLNEMLASSVPLPLARTGDRAEVALLERRLAELGLHIEIVSDDDLAIEADPPRRVRRIEFGEDSVMGWGGAGVESWRAAWSDLVMIVAGRIYRRRIEVDERVKRNAAGEVVDARELIDDEAVIDLYFAQVRAGWRIMSEGFDYSCLGAHKGLLAAKNFARLVETLRARATRSVFDDSYKRVRHLLQFAWSPAEHTESSGLRHTAPGRFLTGAVTRVSNDAQFTRYGRLLSHYARRKREQR
;
A
#
# COMPACT_ATOMS: atom_id res chain seq x y z
N MET A 1 -12.37 -5.89 44.66
CA MET A 1 -12.78 -4.49 44.45
C MET A 1 -11.59 -3.72 43.91
N THR A 2 -11.45 -3.59 42.61
CA THR A 2 -10.45 -2.72 42.00
C THR A 2 -11.11 -2.14 40.76
N THR A 3 -11.46 -0.88 40.88
CA THR A 3 -12.21 -0.09 39.92
C THR A 3 -11.24 0.37 38.82
N GLU A 4 -11.33 -0.22 37.66
CA GLU A 4 -10.58 0.23 36.47
C GLU A 4 -11.32 1.44 35.90
N ARG A 5 -10.67 2.61 36.02
CA ARG A 5 -11.16 3.89 35.50
C ARG A 5 -11.05 3.86 33.97
N ALA A 6 -12.18 3.81 33.32
CA ALA A 6 -12.29 4.15 31.90
C ALA A 6 -11.82 5.60 31.69
N ARG A 7 -10.73 5.76 30.97
CA ARG A 7 -10.24 7.08 30.51
C ARG A 7 -11.13 7.51 29.34
N LEU A 8 -12.07 8.40 29.61
CA LEU A 8 -12.77 9.17 28.60
C LEU A 8 -11.76 10.09 27.90
N LEU A 9 -11.35 9.72 26.70
CA LEU A 9 -10.64 10.61 25.79
C LEU A 9 -11.68 11.60 25.23
N ARG A 10 -11.60 12.85 25.70
CA ARG A 10 -12.25 13.96 24.99
C ARG A 10 -11.45 14.19 23.72
N PHE A 11 -12.07 13.95 22.60
CA PHE A 11 -11.59 14.42 21.30
C PHE A 11 -11.98 15.90 21.20
N ASP A 12 -11.01 16.79 21.16
CA ASP A 12 -11.22 18.16 20.75
C ASP A 12 -11.51 18.14 19.23
N GLU A 13 -12.74 18.54 18.87
CA GLU A 13 -13.23 18.57 17.49
C GLU A 13 -12.45 19.58 16.58
N GLU A 14 -11.52 20.34 17.14
CA GLU A 14 -10.75 21.35 16.39
C GLU A 14 -9.49 20.81 15.68
N GLU A 15 -9.03 19.60 15.96
CA GLU A 15 -7.81 19.07 15.31
C GLU A 15 -8.06 18.21 14.07
N ILE A 16 -9.30 17.90 13.71
CA ILE A 16 -9.60 17.04 12.55
C ILE A 16 -9.80 17.85 11.26
N PHE A 17 -9.99 19.17 11.34
CA PHE A 17 -10.21 20.05 10.19
C PHE A 17 -9.19 21.19 10.02
N ALA A 18 -8.10 21.18 10.77
CA ALA A 18 -7.02 22.17 10.62
C ALA A 18 -5.88 21.63 9.77
N SER A 19 -6.18 21.28 8.52
CA SER A 19 -5.19 21.28 7.44
C SER A 19 -5.77 22.04 6.24
N ASP A 20 -6.32 23.19 6.50
CA ASP A 20 -6.39 24.27 5.53
C ASP A 20 -5.05 25.03 5.61
N ASP A 21 -3.97 24.32 5.24
CA ASP A 21 -2.74 24.97 4.85
C ASP A 21 -3.04 25.69 3.55
N SER A 22 -3.46 26.95 3.71
CA SER A 22 -3.28 27.99 2.73
C SER A 22 -1.81 27.96 2.31
N ILE A 23 -1.52 27.17 1.29
CA ILE A 23 -0.35 27.36 0.44
C ILE A 23 -0.57 28.74 -0.16
N ASP A 24 0.01 29.74 0.48
CA ASP A 24 0.18 31.09 -0.04
C ASP A 24 1.28 31.06 -1.12
N GLY A 25 1.04 30.25 -2.13
CA GLY A 25 1.65 30.32 -3.42
C GLY A 25 0.65 31.07 -4.29
N THR A 26 0.99 32.29 -4.65
CA THR A 26 0.37 33.07 -5.70
C THR A 26 0.11 32.15 -6.89
N THR A 27 -1.07 31.53 -6.91
CA THR A 27 -1.53 30.73 -8.04
C THR A 27 -1.82 31.73 -9.14
N GLU A 28 -0.81 32.04 -9.96
CA GLU A 28 -1.03 32.78 -11.19
C GLU A 28 -2.15 32.07 -11.94
N ARG A 29 -3.33 32.71 -11.98
CA ARG A 29 -4.45 32.23 -12.77
C ARG A 29 -4.06 32.33 -14.23
N ARG A 30 -3.48 31.24 -14.76
CA ARG A 30 -3.13 31.14 -16.16
C ARG A 30 -4.43 30.99 -16.96
N THR A 31 -4.72 31.97 -17.80
CA THR A 31 -5.80 31.90 -18.78
C THR A 31 -5.24 31.38 -20.09
N PHE A 32 -5.93 30.42 -20.71
CA PHE A 32 -5.54 29.85 -22.01
C PHE A 32 -6.39 30.48 -23.11
N ARG A 33 -5.78 30.85 -24.21
CA ARG A 33 -6.48 31.29 -25.41
C ARG A 33 -7.16 30.08 -26.06
N ARG A 34 -8.16 30.35 -26.90
CA ARG A 34 -8.92 29.27 -27.56
C ARG A 34 -8.05 28.37 -28.41
N GLU A 35 -7.01 28.95 -29.03
CA GLU A 35 -6.04 28.18 -29.86
C GLU A 35 -5.13 27.26 -29.02
N GLU A 36 -4.95 27.56 -27.74
CA GLU A 36 -4.17 26.74 -26.79
C GLU A 36 -5.00 25.59 -26.20
N MET A 37 -6.32 25.62 -26.36
CA MET A 37 -7.23 24.61 -25.83
C MET A 37 -7.15 23.32 -26.64
N THR A 38 -7.28 22.18 -25.97
CA THR A 38 -7.27 20.85 -26.58
C THR A 38 -8.70 20.39 -26.87
N ALA A 39 -9.00 20.04 -28.11
CA ALA A 39 -10.30 19.46 -28.49
C ALA A 39 -10.39 18.00 -28.07
N CYS A 40 -11.48 17.62 -27.45
CA CYS A 40 -11.75 16.23 -27.09
C CYS A 40 -12.24 15.46 -28.33
N GLU A 41 -11.55 14.36 -28.69
CA GLU A 41 -11.93 13.51 -29.83
C GLU A 41 -13.29 12.82 -29.63
N SER A 42 -13.68 12.58 -28.37
CA SER A 42 -14.95 11.91 -28.04
C SER A 42 -16.17 12.81 -28.10
N CYS A 43 -16.08 14.08 -27.64
CA CYS A 43 -17.24 14.97 -27.55
C CYS A 43 -17.06 16.32 -28.26
N GLY A 44 -15.93 16.57 -28.90
CA GLY A 44 -15.62 17.80 -29.65
C GLY A 44 -15.42 19.05 -28.81
N ARG A 45 -15.63 19.00 -27.48
CA ARG A 45 -15.52 20.17 -26.59
C ARG A 45 -14.07 20.49 -26.25
N LEU A 46 -13.78 21.78 -26.10
CA LEU A 46 -12.45 22.28 -25.75
C LEU A 46 -12.21 22.15 -24.25
N SER A 47 -11.02 21.70 -23.89
CA SER A 47 -10.53 21.61 -22.51
C SER A 47 -9.16 22.28 -22.40
N PRO A 48 -8.77 22.82 -21.21
CA PRO A 48 -7.44 23.39 -21.03
C PRO A 48 -6.34 22.37 -21.33
N PRO A 49 -5.22 22.78 -21.93
CA PRO A 49 -4.12 21.88 -22.31
C PRO A 49 -3.42 21.23 -21.10
N THR A 50 -3.65 21.77 -19.91
CA THR A 50 -3.14 21.24 -18.63
C THR A 50 -3.86 19.97 -18.16
N ARG A 51 -5.00 19.64 -18.77
CA ARG A 51 -5.81 18.48 -18.36
C ARG A 51 -5.51 17.26 -19.21
N MET A 52 -5.55 16.11 -18.56
CA MET A 52 -5.39 14.83 -19.22
C MET A 52 -6.74 14.23 -19.67
N THR A 53 -7.82 14.65 -18.99
CA THR A 53 -9.18 14.18 -19.27
C THR A 53 -10.12 15.34 -19.58
N CYS A 54 -11.07 15.10 -20.46
CA CYS A 54 -12.09 16.06 -20.84
C CYS A 54 -12.99 16.43 -19.65
N LEU A 55 -13.20 17.72 -19.44
CA LEU A 55 -14.07 18.24 -18.36
C LEU A 55 -15.54 17.80 -18.51
N TYR A 56 -15.95 17.44 -19.73
CA TYR A 56 -17.36 17.22 -20.04
C TYR A 56 -17.76 15.75 -20.16
N CYS A 57 -16.87 14.90 -20.72
CA CYS A 57 -17.18 13.49 -20.93
C CYS A 57 -16.17 12.53 -20.27
N GLY A 58 -15.13 13.05 -19.62
CA GLY A 58 -14.12 12.22 -18.93
C GLY A 58 -13.13 11.48 -19.86
N ALA A 59 -13.31 11.54 -21.20
CA ALA A 59 -12.41 10.88 -22.13
C ALA A 59 -11.00 11.49 -22.08
N SER A 60 -9.98 10.65 -22.30
CA SER A 60 -8.59 11.10 -22.41
C SER A 60 -8.43 12.12 -23.52
N LEU A 61 -7.64 13.17 -23.26
CA LEU A 61 -7.37 14.21 -24.22
C LEU A 61 -6.03 13.95 -24.92
N PRO A 62 -5.94 14.19 -26.27
CA PRO A 62 -4.69 14.06 -26.99
C PRO A 62 -3.62 14.99 -26.39
N VAL A 63 -2.36 14.55 -26.43
CA VAL A 63 -1.22 15.34 -25.92
C VAL A 63 -0.87 16.40 -26.98
N PRO A 64 -1.08 17.70 -26.71
CA PRO A 64 -0.64 18.73 -27.65
C PRO A 64 0.89 18.78 -27.71
N PRO A 65 1.48 19.05 -28.88
CA PRO A 65 2.93 19.16 -29.06
C PRO A 65 3.58 20.22 -28.14
N THR A 66 2.84 21.28 -27.87
CA THR A 66 3.24 22.41 -27.02
C THR A 66 2.35 22.43 -25.78
N GLY A 67 2.75 21.82 -24.70
CA GLY A 67 1.95 21.85 -23.47
C GLY A 67 1.98 20.59 -22.63
N ALA A 68 2.72 19.59 -23.07
CA ALA A 68 2.95 18.38 -22.26
C ALA A 68 3.53 18.72 -20.88
N ASP A 69 4.39 19.73 -20.81
CA ASP A 69 5.01 20.21 -19.57
C ASP A 69 4.05 20.92 -18.60
N LEU A 70 2.90 21.37 -19.11
CA LEU A 70 1.88 22.01 -18.31
C LEU A 70 0.88 21.01 -17.70
N ARG A 71 0.93 19.75 -18.13
CA ARG A 71 0.03 18.71 -17.62
C ARG A 71 0.47 18.26 -16.23
N ARG A 72 -0.49 18.20 -15.33
CA ARG A 72 -0.29 17.58 -14.02
C ARG A 72 -1.13 16.30 -13.95
N PRO A 73 -0.57 15.18 -13.46
CA PRO A 73 -1.33 13.96 -13.28
C PRO A 73 -2.46 14.18 -12.28
N ALA A 74 -3.63 13.65 -12.57
CA ALA A 74 -4.79 13.73 -11.69
C ALA A 74 -4.69 12.78 -10.51
N LEU A 75 -3.92 11.68 -10.66
CA LEU A 75 -3.70 10.63 -9.65
C LEU A 75 -4.99 10.31 -8.87
N LYS A 76 -6.05 10.04 -9.62
CA LYS A 76 -7.31 9.65 -8.99
C LYS A 76 -7.10 8.37 -8.20
N SER A 77 -7.54 8.36 -6.95
CA SER A 77 -7.54 7.14 -6.14
C SER A 77 -8.34 6.05 -6.86
N LEU A 78 -7.76 4.87 -6.96
CA LEU A 78 -8.43 3.69 -7.52
C LEU A 78 -9.32 3.05 -6.47
N GLU A 79 -10.50 2.63 -6.87
CA GLU A 79 -11.42 1.88 -6.02
C GLU A 79 -10.89 0.46 -5.76
N GLU A 80 -11.45 -0.20 -4.76
CA GLU A 80 -11.15 -1.60 -4.48
C GLU A 80 -11.54 -2.46 -5.69
N GLY A 81 -10.62 -3.32 -6.16
CA GLY A 81 -10.80 -4.13 -7.36
C GLY A 81 -10.42 -3.45 -8.67
N GLU A 82 -10.20 -2.14 -8.71
CA GLU A 82 -9.67 -1.47 -9.90
C GLU A 82 -8.18 -1.80 -10.10
N ARG A 83 -7.85 -2.20 -11.34
CA ARG A 83 -6.46 -2.47 -11.73
C ARG A 83 -5.77 -1.19 -12.16
N GLY A 84 -4.48 -1.11 -11.83
CA GLY A 84 -3.68 0.05 -12.15
C GLY A 84 -2.21 -0.27 -12.37
N PHE A 85 -1.46 0.80 -12.49
CA PHE A 85 -0.01 0.81 -12.64
C PHE A 85 0.61 1.48 -11.44
N ASN A 86 1.69 0.90 -10.94
CA ASN A 86 2.47 1.41 -9.84
C ASN A 86 3.72 2.07 -10.39
N VAL A 87 3.93 3.33 -10.07
CA VAL A 87 5.17 4.06 -10.35
C VAL A 87 6.12 3.78 -9.21
N VAL A 88 7.11 2.94 -9.43
CA VAL A 88 8.00 2.41 -8.39
C VAL A 88 9.34 3.11 -8.45
N LEU A 89 9.75 3.70 -7.33
CA LEU A 89 11.09 4.22 -7.11
C LEU A 89 12.02 3.05 -6.81
N LEU A 90 13.07 2.90 -7.58
CA LEU A 90 14.09 1.88 -7.36
C LEU A 90 15.19 2.42 -6.44
N PRO A 91 15.71 1.59 -5.50
CA PRO A 91 16.85 1.96 -4.68
C PRO A 91 18.10 2.13 -5.59
N ARG A 92 18.98 3.05 -5.21
CA ARG A 92 20.28 3.16 -5.88
C ARG A 92 21.16 1.98 -5.46
N GLU A 93 21.71 1.26 -6.42
CA GLU A 93 22.69 0.23 -6.11
C GLU A 93 24.04 0.93 -5.77
N ALA A 94 24.67 0.51 -4.67
CA ALA A 94 25.93 1.10 -4.20
C ALA A 94 27.08 1.01 -5.23
N GLU A 95 26.95 0.13 -6.22
CA GLU A 95 27.92 -0.02 -7.32
C GLU A 95 27.72 1.05 -8.43
N GLU A 96 26.54 1.64 -8.55
CA GLU A 96 26.27 2.74 -9.49
C GLU A 96 26.81 4.07 -8.98
N GLU A 97 26.97 4.26 -7.66
CA GLU A 97 27.58 5.47 -7.09
C GLU A 97 29.03 5.70 -7.59
N THR A 98 29.72 4.63 -7.97
CA THR A 98 31.10 4.73 -8.49
C THR A 98 31.18 4.89 -10.01
N ARG A 99 30.13 4.52 -10.76
CA ARG A 99 30.12 4.61 -12.23
C ARG A 99 29.33 5.79 -12.78
N ASP A 100 28.35 6.29 -12.05
CA ASP A 100 27.41 7.31 -12.54
C ASP A 100 27.50 8.62 -11.74
N SER A 101 28.74 9.07 -11.47
CA SER A 101 28.97 10.42 -10.92
C SER A 101 28.48 11.55 -11.87
N GLU A 102 27.97 11.19 -13.05
CA GLU A 102 27.39 12.10 -14.03
C GLU A 102 25.86 12.26 -13.90
N ARG A 103 25.15 11.38 -13.18
CA ARG A 103 23.71 11.58 -12.90
C ARG A 103 23.56 12.28 -11.55
N PRO A 104 23.32 13.60 -11.54
CA PRO A 104 23.18 14.33 -10.28
C PRO A 104 21.99 13.79 -9.52
N ASN A 105 22.21 13.56 -8.21
CA ASN A 105 21.10 13.40 -7.27
C ASN A 105 20.13 14.59 -7.47
N PRO A 106 18.82 14.41 -7.60
CA PRO A 106 17.92 15.53 -7.86
C PRO A 106 18.21 16.67 -6.87
N ARG A 107 18.47 17.86 -7.42
CA ARG A 107 18.71 19.08 -6.63
C ARG A 107 17.43 19.43 -5.86
N GLY A 108 17.52 20.27 -4.84
CA GLY A 108 16.40 20.61 -3.98
C GLY A 108 15.10 20.95 -4.73
N ASP A 109 15.18 21.79 -5.76
CA ASP A 109 14.03 22.18 -6.57
C ASP A 109 13.43 21.01 -7.37
N ALA A 110 14.27 20.11 -7.94
CA ALA A 110 13.80 18.92 -8.65
C ALA A 110 13.08 17.93 -7.71
N ARG A 111 13.51 17.84 -6.45
CA ARG A 111 12.80 17.01 -5.44
C ARG A 111 11.45 17.57 -5.08
N VAL A 112 11.34 18.87 -4.91
CA VAL A 112 10.06 19.54 -4.63
C VAL A 112 9.10 19.36 -5.81
N GLU A 113 9.59 19.50 -7.05
CA GLU A 113 8.79 19.26 -8.24
C GLU A 113 8.35 17.79 -8.33
N ALA A 114 9.25 16.83 -8.13
CA ALA A 114 8.93 15.40 -8.13
C ALA A 114 7.88 15.05 -7.06
N ALA A 115 8.05 15.57 -5.83
CA ALA A 115 7.10 15.39 -4.74
C ALA A 115 5.70 15.93 -5.11
N SER A 116 5.65 17.11 -5.73
CA SER A 116 4.40 17.70 -6.22
C SER A 116 3.73 16.86 -7.32
N LEU A 117 4.51 16.26 -8.22
CA LEU A 117 3.98 15.40 -9.30
C LEU A 117 3.29 14.14 -8.76
N VAL A 118 3.87 13.52 -7.74
CA VAL A 118 3.33 12.29 -7.13
C VAL A 118 2.47 12.55 -5.89
N ARG A 119 2.24 13.80 -5.54
CA ARG A 119 1.43 14.26 -4.40
C ARG A 119 1.89 13.71 -3.06
N VAL A 120 3.18 13.65 -2.85
CA VAL A 120 3.79 13.35 -1.54
C VAL A 120 4.49 14.59 -1.01
N GLY A 121 4.71 14.66 0.29
CA GLY A 121 5.51 15.74 0.86
C GLY A 121 7.00 15.60 0.48
N PRO A 122 7.75 16.71 0.39
CA PRO A 122 9.18 16.67 0.08
C PRO A 122 9.99 15.82 1.07
N GLU A 123 9.62 15.83 2.34
CA GLU A 123 10.27 15.02 3.39
C GLU A 123 10.04 13.53 3.18
N GLN A 124 8.79 13.14 2.87
CA GLN A 124 8.44 11.76 2.56
C GLN A 124 9.18 11.27 1.30
N LEU A 125 9.27 12.11 0.27
CA LEU A 125 10.05 11.75 -0.93
C LEU A 125 11.55 11.56 -0.58
N ASN A 126 12.12 12.41 0.27
CA ASN A 126 13.50 12.26 0.73
C ASN A 126 13.71 10.95 1.49
N GLU A 127 12.76 10.57 2.35
CA GLU A 127 12.79 9.30 3.06
C GLU A 127 12.65 8.10 2.11
N MET A 128 11.79 8.20 1.09
CA MET A 128 11.67 7.19 0.03
C MET A 128 12.97 7.05 -0.76
N LEU A 129 13.64 8.16 -1.11
CA LEU A 129 14.93 8.16 -1.83
C LEU A 129 16.07 7.56 -1.01
N ALA A 130 15.99 7.63 0.32
CA ALA A 130 16.94 7.00 1.24
C ALA A 130 16.67 5.52 1.50
N SER A 131 15.56 4.98 0.98
CA SER A 131 15.19 3.58 1.18
C SER A 131 16.08 2.64 0.36
N SER A 132 16.44 1.50 0.96
CA SER A 132 17.16 0.41 0.29
C SER A 132 16.25 -0.60 -0.40
N VAL A 133 14.93 -0.37 -0.39
CA VAL A 133 13.93 -1.25 -1.02
C VAL A 133 13.10 -0.47 -2.04
N PRO A 134 12.59 -1.13 -3.10
CA PRO A 134 11.67 -0.51 -4.04
C PRO A 134 10.42 0.00 -3.35
N LEU A 135 10.01 1.24 -3.64
CA LEU A 135 8.81 1.84 -3.03
C LEU A 135 7.90 2.44 -4.11
N PRO A 136 6.58 2.26 -4.04
CA PRO A 136 5.64 2.90 -4.94
C PRO A 136 5.49 4.38 -4.59
N LEU A 137 5.74 5.25 -5.56
CA LEU A 137 5.52 6.71 -5.45
C LEU A 137 4.05 7.07 -5.69
N ALA A 138 3.42 6.40 -6.64
CA ALA A 138 2.04 6.65 -7.03
C ALA A 138 1.41 5.39 -7.65
N ARG A 139 0.08 5.35 -7.66
CA ARG A 139 -0.70 4.34 -8.38
C ARG A 139 -1.81 5.03 -9.16
N THR A 140 -1.97 4.68 -10.44
CA THR A 140 -3.02 5.21 -11.32
C THR A 140 -3.52 4.16 -12.29
N GLY A 141 -4.79 4.26 -12.71
CA GLY A 141 -5.38 3.42 -13.75
C GLY A 141 -5.15 3.94 -15.17
N ASP A 142 -4.67 5.17 -15.33
CA ASP A 142 -4.53 5.83 -16.62
C ASP A 142 -3.10 5.67 -17.18
N ARG A 143 -2.99 4.97 -18.31
CA ARG A 143 -1.72 4.78 -19.02
C ARG A 143 -1.05 6.10 -19.46
N ALA A 144 -1.85 7.11 -19.80
CA ALA A 144 -1.30 8.40 -20.21
C ALA A 144 -0.68 9.15 -19.03
N GLU A 145 -1.28 9.02 -17.83
CA GLU A 145 -0.67 9.54 -16.60
C GLU A 145 0.63 8.82 -16.27
N VAL A 146 0.64 7.49 -16.40
CA VAL A 146 1.86 6.68 -16.16
C VAL A 146 3.00 7.14 -17.07
N ALA A 147 2.75 7.27 -18.38
CA ALA A 147 3.77 7.71 -19.34
C ALA A 147 4.27 9.14 -19.05
N LEU A 148 3.38 10.01 -18.60
CA LEU A 148 3.75 11.37 -18.18
C LEU A 148 4.65 11.33 -16.94
N LEU A 149 4.26 10.58 -15.90
CA LEU A 149 5.03 10.45 -14.67
C LEU A 149 6.40 9.83 -14.93
N GLU A 150 6.45 8.74 -15.71
CA GLU A 150 7.69 8.07 -16.07
C GLU A 150 8.69 9.05 -16.69
N ARG A 151 8.27 9.77 -17.74
CA ARG A 151 9.11 10.76 -18.39
C ARG A 151 9.55 11.88 -17.45
N ARG A 152 8.61 12.52 -16.75
CA ARG A 152 8.92 13.68 -15.91
C ARG A 152 9.79 13.31 -14.71
N LEU A 153 9.54 12.20 -14.05
CA LEU A 153 10.35 11.75 -12.92
C LEU A 153 11.77 11.34 -13.38
N ALA A 154 11.89 10.73 -14.56
CA ALA A 154 13.19 10.43 -15.15
C ALA A 154 13.98 11.72 -15.50
N GLU A 155 13.31 12.74 -16.09
CA GLU A 155 13.91 14.05 -16.37
C GLU A 155 14.40 14.74 -15.09
N LEU A 156 13.71 14.52 -13.96
CA LEU A 156 14.09 15.01 -12.64
C LEU A 156 15.18 14.15 -11.96
N GLY A 157 15.68 13.11 -12.63
CA GLY A 157 16.78 12.26 -12.15
C GLY A 157 16.34 11.17 -11.17
N LEU A 158 15.06 10.81 -11.10
CA LEU A 158 14.60 9.69 -10.31
C LEU A 158 14.71 8.39 -11.12
N HIS A 159 15.20 7.33 -10.47
CA HIS A 159 15.21 5.99 -11.06
C HIS A 159 13.89 5.30 -10.74
N ILE A 160 13.03 5.20 -11.73
CA ILE A 160 11.67 4.62 -11.56
C ILE A 160 11.43 3.51 -12.56
N GLU A 161 10.51 2.62 -12.19
CA GLU A 161 9.96 1.57 -13.06
C GLU A 161 8.45 1.51 -12.92
N ILE A 162 7.76 1.17 -14.01
CA ILE A 162 6.32 0.99 -14.02
C ILE A 162 6.00 -0.51 -13.88
N VAL A 163 5.25 -0.86 -12.84
CA VAL A 163 4.82 -2.24 -12.57
C VAL A 163 3.30 -2.29 -12.52
N SER A 164 2.68 -3.12 -13.36
CA SER A 164 1.23 -3.28 -13.35
C SER A 164 0.73 -4.12 -12.17
N ASP A 165 -0.53 -3.94 -11.76
CA ASP A 165 -1.15 -4.82 -10.76
C ASP A 165 -1.27 -6.25 -11.26
N ASP A 166 -1.34 -6.46 -12.58
CA ASP A 166 -1.33 -7.79 -13.22
C ASP A 166 0.03 -8.50 -13.05
N ASP A 167 1.15 -7.76 -13.17
CA ASP A 167 2.50 -8.30 -12.91
C ASP A 167 2.67 -8.69 -11.45
N LEU A 168 2.02 -7.97 -10.55
CA LEU A 168 1.98 -8.28 -9.13
C LEU A 168 0.97 -9.39 -8.78
N ALA A 169 0.09 -9.78 -9.69
CA ALA A 169 -0.94 -10.82 -9.54
C ALA A 169 -1.78 -10.70 -8.25
N ILE A 170 -2.14 -9.46 -7.87
CA ILE A 170 -2.68 -9.16 -6.53
C ILE A 170 -4.05 -9.78 -6.34
N GLU A 171 -4.90 -9.74 -7.36
CA GLU A 171 -6.28 -10.24 -7.28
C GLU A 171 -6.43 -11.69 -7.74
N ALA A 172 -5.56 -12.14 -8.65
CA ALA A 172 -5.67 -13.46 -9.24
C ALA A 172 -5.35 -14.59 -8.24
N ASP A 173 -4.44 -14.34 -7.31
CA ASP A 173 -3.90 -15.36 -6.40
C ASP A 173 -3.69 -14.79 -4.97
N PRO A 174 -4.70 -14.77 -4.08
CA PRO A 174 -4.51 -14.35 -2.71
C PRO A 174 -3.48 -15.24 -1.98
N PRO A 175 -2.75 -14.71 -0.98
CA PRO A 175 -1.80 -15.51 -0.21
C PRO A 175 -2.48 -16.69 0.47
N ARG A 176 -1.91 -17.89 0.29
CA ARG A 176 -2.41 -19.12 0.93
C ARG A 176 -2.10 -19.09 2.42
N ARG A 177 -3.12 -19.09 3.26
CA ARG A 177 -2.97 -19.12 4.72
C ARG A 177 -2.44 -20.48 5.16
N VAL A 178 -1.20 -20.51 5.62
CA VAL A 178 -0.55 -21.71 6.17
C VAL A 178 -0.67 -21.69 7.69
N ARG A 179 -1.16 -22.79 8.26
CA ARG A 179 -1.34 -22.98 9.71
C ARG A 179 -0.38 -23.98 10.32
N ARG A 180 0.24 -24.81 9.51
CA ARG A 180 1.26 -25.79 9.92
C ARG A 180 2.29 -25.92 8.81
N ILE A 181 3.53 -26.12 9.19
CA ILE A 181 4.65 -26.40 8.28
C ILE A 181 5.41 -27.64 8.78
N GLU A 182 5.91 -28.41 7.84
CA GLU A 182 6.93 -29.44 8.10
C GLU A 182 8.15 -29.18 7.23
N PHE A 183 9.32 -29.34 7.84
CA PHE A 183 10.61 -29.13 7.20
C PHE A 183 11.18 -30.45 6.74
N GLY A 184 11.18 -30.73 5.43
CA GLY A 184 11.96 -31.80 4.81
C GLY A 184 13.41 -31.35 4.56
N GLU A 185 14.23 -32.26 4.07
CA GLU A 185 15.62 -31.97 3.71
C GLU A 185 15.69 -30.99 2.55
N ASP A 186 15.04 -31.29 1.43
CA ASP A 186 15.06 -30.45 0.21
C ASP A 186 13.77 -29.66 -0.04
N SER A 187 12.75 -29.81 0.82
CA SER A 187 11.44 -29.23 0.60
C SER A 187 10.75 -28.84 1.89
N VAL A 188 9.81 -27.93 1.75
CA VAL A 188 8.87 -27.53 2.80
C VAL A 188 7.46 -27.95 2.42
N MET A 189 6.71 -28.45 3.39
CA MET A 189 5.28 -28.72 3.26
C MET A 189 4.50 -27.78 4.15
N GLY A 190 3.45 -27.16 3.60
CA GLY A 190 2.52 -26.30 4.31
C GLY A 190 1.12 -26.86 4.27
N TRP A 191 0.36 -26.64 5.35
CA TRP A 191 -1.06 -27.02 5.45
C TRP A 191 -1.90 -25.79 5.75
N GLY A 192 -3.04 -25.68 5.06
CA GLY A 192 -4.09 -24.73 5.34
C GLY A 192 -4.91 -25.05 6.59
N GLY A 193 -6.07 -24.40 6.74
CA GLY A 193 -7.01 -24.74 7.81
C GLY A 193 -7.66 -26.12 7.60
N ALA A 194 -8.08 -26.77 8.68
CA ALA A 194 -8.78 -28.07 8.71
C ALA A 194 -8.04 -29.27 8.08
N GLY A 195 -6.77 -29.17 7.75
CA GLY A 195 -5.92 -30.29 7.31
C GLY A 195 -6.21 -30.87 5.93
N VAL A 196 -7.08 -30.22 5.14
CA VAL A 196 -7.54 -30.75 3.83
C VAL A 196 -6.59 -30.32 2.70
N GLU A 197 -6.03 -29.11 2.77
CA GLU A 197 -5.12 -28.63 1.72
C GLU A 197 -3.68 -28.64 2.20
N SER A 198 -2.82 -29.29 1.41
CA SER A 198 -1.39 -29.28 1.62
C SER A 198 -0.66 -28.83 0.36
N TRP A 199 0.43 -28.13 0.55
CA TRP A 199 1.28 -27.64 -0.54
C TRP A 199 2.73 -28.02 -0.26
N ARG A 200 3.45 -28.39 -1.29
CA ARG A 200 4.86 -28.71 -1.23
C ARG A 200 5.64 -27.80 -2.15
N ALA A 201 6.79 -27.31 -1.66
CA ALA A 201 7.74 -26.54 -2.46
C ALA A 201 9.17 -26.94 -2.11
N ALA A 202 10.07 -26.87 -3.09
CA ALA A 202 11.49 -27.07 -2.82
C ALA A 202 12.08 -25.83 -2.13
N TRP A 203 13.08 -26.04 -1.25
CA TRP A 203 13.83 -24.91 -0.67
C TRP A 203 14.51 -24.07 -1.73
N SER A 204 14.99 -24.74 -2.81
CA SER A 204 15.58 -24.06 -3.95
C SER A 204 14.63 -23.11 -4.66
N ASP A 205 13.32 -23.33 -4.58
CA ASP A 205 12.30 -22.49 -5.24
C ASP A 205 11.87 -21.29 -4.40
N LEU A 206 12.21 -21.27 -3.12
CA LEU A 206 11.92 -20.11 -2.26
C LEU A 206 12.82 -18.94 -2.66
N VAL A 207 12.21 -17.91 -3.25
CA VAL A 207 12.94 -16.73 -3.74
C VAL A 207 13.00 -15.63 -2.72
N MET A 208 11.94 -15.50 -1.89
CA MET A 208 11.86 -14.40 -0.94
C MET A 208 11.03 -14.74 0.28
N ILE A 209 11.46 -14.24 1.43
CA ILE A 209 10.75 -14.22 2.71
C ILE A 209 10.53 -12.77 3.10
N VAL A 210 9.28 -12.35 3.25
CA VAL A 210 8.92 -11.00 3.70
C VAL A 210 8.29 -11.08 5.07
N ALA A 211 8.87 -10.38 6.05
CA ALA A 211 8.35 -10.31 7.41
C ALA A 211 7.72 -8.94 7.69
N GLY A 212 6.62 -8.93 8.43
CA GLY A 212 5.92 -7.70 8.76
C GLY A 212 4.94 -7.85 9.90
N ARG A 213 4.01 -6.90 9.96
CA ARG A 213 2.89 -6.92 10.90
C ARG A 213 1.63 -6.47 10.18
N ILE A 214 0.54 -7.19 10.40
CA ILE A 214 -0.78 -6.81 9.93
C ILE A 214 -1.57 -6.30 11.12
N TYR A 215 -2.03 -5.06 11.03
CA TYR A 215 -2.99 -4.54 11.99
C TYR A 215 -4.39 -4.58 11.41
N ARG A 216 -5.35 -4.82 12.29
CA ARG A 216 -6.77 -4.71 12.05
C ARG A 216 -7.36 -3.83 13.13
N ARG A 217 -7.95 -2.74 12.71
CA ARG A 217 -8.61 -1.78 13.58
C ARG A 217 -10.09 -1.86 13.32
N ARG A 218 -10.87 -2.03 14.37
CA ARG A 218 -12.33 -2.04 14.32
C ARG A 218 -12.85 -0.94 15.22
N ILE A 219 -13.53 0.02 14.61
CA ILE A 219 -14.15 1.14 15.31
C ILE A 219 -15.64 0.93 15.25
N GLU A 220 -16.27 0.84 16.41
CA GLU A 220 -17.74 0.73 16.57
C GLU A 220 -18.25 2.04 17.15
N VAL A 221 -19.18 2.67 16.47
CA VAL A 221 -19.81 3.92 16.90
C VAL A 221 -21.30 3.73 16.96
N ASP A 222 -21.91 4.05 18.10
CA ASP A 222 -23.36 4.11 18.27
C ASP A 222 -23.80 5.57 18.43
N GLU A 223 -24.70 6.02 17.55
CA GLU A 223 -25.24 7.37 17.53
C GLU A 223 -26.73 7.36 17.87
N ARG A 224 -27.16 8.32 18.69
CA ARG A 224 -28.58 8.58 18.91
C ARG A 224 -29.15 9.41 17.79
N VAL A 225 -30.18 8.89 17.12
CA VAL A 225 -30.89 9.61 16.06
C VAL A 225 -31.75 10.72 16.70
N LYS A 226 -31.53 11.98 16.29
CA LYS A 226 -32.36 13.13 16.67
C LYS A 226 -33.17 13.60 15.45
N ARG A 227 -34.42 13.97 15.66
CA ARG A 227 -35.36 14.26 14.56
C ARG A 227 -35.01 15.45 13.68
N ASN A 228 -34.27 16.44 14.19
CA ASN A 228 -33.94 17.69 13.47
C ASN A 228 -32.49 18.18 13.77
N ALA A 229 -31.58 17.30 14.14
CA ALA A 229 -30.20 17.64 14.44
C ALA A 229 -29.26 16.52 14.03
N ALA A 230 -27.98 16.81 13.93
CA ALA A 230 -26.93 15.79 13.79
C ALA A 230 -27.04 14.74 14.90
N GLY A 231 -26.72 13.50 14.58
CA GLY A 231 -26.67 12.40 15.55
C GLY A 231 -25.76 12.75 16.73
N GLU A 232 -26.05 12.18 17.88
CA GLU A 232 -25.18 12.31 19.06
C GLU A 232 -24.50 10.98 19.32
N VAL A 233 -23.17 10.96 19.28
CA VAL A 233 -22.40 9.76 19.61
C VAL A 233 -22.65 9.39 21.07
N VAL A 234 -23.15 8.16 21.29
CA VAL A 234 -23.52 7.66 22.62
C VAL A 234 -22.45 6.71 23.16
N ASP A 235 -21.85 5.91 22.27
CA ASP A 235 -20.79 4.96 22.59
C ASP A 235 -19.84 4.84 21.40
N ALA A 236 -18.55 4.76 21.68
CA ALA A 236 -17.51 4.50 20.69
C ALA A 236 -16.49 3.53 21.27
N ARG A 237 -16.17 2.47 20.53
CA ARG A 237 -15.20 1.44 20.93
C ARG A 237 -14.22 1.22 19.81
N GLU A 238 -12.97 1.08 20.19
CA GLU A 238 -11.89 0.77 19.28
C GLU A 238 -11.19 -0.52 19.74
N LEU A 239 -11.07 -1.47 18.81
CA LEU A 239 -10.34 -2.72 18.97
C LEU A 239 -9.20 -2.71 17.96
N ILE A 240 -7.96 -2.89 18.43
CA ILE A 240 -6.78 -2.99 17.59
C ILE A 240 -6.16 -4.36 17.81
N ASP A 241 -6.01 -5.09 16.70
CA ASP A 241 -5.27 -6.34 16.62
C ASP A 241 -4.03 -6.08 15.74
N ASP A 242 -2.83 -6.41 16.26
CA ASP A 242 -1.56 -6.21 15.55
C ASP A 242 -0.74 -7.49 15.61
N GLU A 243 -0.77 -8.25 14.53
CA GLU A 243 -0.25 -9.60 14.44
C GLU A 243 1.00 -9.67 13.56
N ALA A 244 2.03 -10.41 13.99
CA ALA A 244 3.21 -10.66 13.18
C ALA A 244 2.89 -11.64 12.04
N VAL A 245 3.47 -11.38 10.87
CA VAL A 245 3.22 -12.12 9.64
C VAL A 245 4.53 -12.36 8.88
N ILE A 246 4.61 -13.50 8.21
CA ILE A 246 5.60 -13.75 7.16
C ILE A 246 4.91 -14.27 5.91
N ASP A 247 5.36 -13.77 4.76
CA ASP A 247 4.99 -14.30 3.46
C ASP A 247 6.20 -14.97 2.82
N LEU A 248 5.97 -16.18 2.26
CA LEU A 248 6.96 -16.97 1.53
C LEU A 248 6.61 -16.95 0.05
N TYR A 249 7.52 -16.48 -0.79
CA TYR A 249 7.33 -16.40 -2.23
C TYR A 249 8.22 -17.38 -2.96
N PHE A 250 7.62 -18.24 -3.78
CA PHE A 250 8.30 -19.29 -4.54
C PHE A 250 8.36 -18.94 -6.02
N ALA A 251 9.39 -19.42 -6.72
CA ALA A 251 9.59 -19.12 -8.14
C ALA A 251 8.39 -19.58 -8.99
N GLN A 252 7.88 -20.77 -8.75
CA GLN A 252 6.83 -21.42 -9.55
C GLN A 252 5.41 -21.16 -9.05
N VAL A 253 5.24 -20.55 -7.86
CA VAL A 253 3.93 -20.33 -7.23
C VAL A 253 3.68 -18.84 -7.08
N ARG A 254 2.65 -18.32 -7.80
CA ARG A 254 2.28 -16.89 -7.71
C ARG A 254 1.66 -16.53 -6.36
N ALA A 255 0.85 -17.43 -5.80
CA ALA A 255 0.02 -17.15 -4.62
C ALA A 255 0.82 -16.94 -3.34
N GLY A 256 2.04 -17.14 -3.17
CA GLY A 256 2.76 -17.02 -1.89
C GLY A 256 2.07 -17.77 -0.72
N TRP A 257 2.82 -18.07 0.31
CA TRP A 257 2.28 -18.66 1.55
C TRP A 257 2.36 -17.64 2.67
N ARG A 258 1.25 -17.43 3.36
CA ARG A 258 1.17 -16.51 4.51
C ARG A 258 1.07 -17.27 5.81
N ILE A 259 1.98 -17.00 6.73
CA ILE A 259 1.98 -17.50 8.10
C ILE A 259 1.75 -16.31 9.02
N MET A 260 0.70 -16.40 9.82
CA MET A 260 0.42 -15.44 10.88
C MET A 260 0.86 -16.03 12.20
N SER A 261 1.29 -15.18 13.14
CA SER A 261 1.78 -15.64 14.45
C SER A 261 0.70 -16.32 15.30
N GLU A 262 -0.55 -15.91 15.12
CA GLU A 262 -1.68 -16.47 15.84
C GLU A 262 -2.35 -17.62 15.06
N GLY A 263 -2.69 -18.66 15.80
CA GLY A 263 -3.32 -19.86 15.23
C GLY A 263 -2.40 -20.69 14.34
N PHE A 264 -1.07 -20.50 14.41
CA PHE A 264 -0.09 -21.32 13.74
C PHE A 264 0.39 -22.45 14.67
N ASP A 265 0.52 -23.66 14.12
CA ASP A 265 1.07 -24.81 14.84
C ASP A 265 2.59 -24.82 14.74
N TYR A 266 3.24 -24.49 15.85
CA TYR A 266 4.71 -24.44 15.98
C TYR A 266 5.35 -25.82 16.25
N SER A 267 4.66 -26.93 16.03
CA SER A 267 5.22 -28.30 16.24
C SER A 267 6.46 -28.56 15.38
N CYS A 268 6.58 -27.87 14.23
CA CYS A 268 7.78 -27.93 13.38
C CYS A 268 9.08 -27.52 14.07
N LEU A 269 9.02 -26.77 15.18
CA LEU A 269 10.20 -26.37 15.97
C LEU A 269 10.70 -27.50 16.92
N GLY A 270 9.94 -28.58 17.07
CA GLY A 270 10.32 -29.72 17.93
C GLY A 270 10.69 -29.28 19.35
N ALA A 271 11.87 -29.68 19.82
CA ALA A 271 12.38 -29.32 21.16
C ALA A 271 12.62 -27.80 21.36
N HIS A 272 12.69 -27.02 20.31
CA HIS A 272 12.87 -25.57 20.38
C HIS A 272 11.56 -24.80 20.57
N LYS A 273 10.40 -25.48 20.54
CA LYS A 273 9.10 -24.87 20.80
C LYS A 273 9.01 -24.42 22.27
N GLY A 274 8.73 -23.16 22.48
CA GLY A 274 8.52 -22.56 23.82
C GLY A 274 7.04 -22.27 24.10
N LEU A 275 6.78 -21.68 25.26
CA LEU A 275 5.42 -21.31 25.68
C LEU A 275 4.88 -20.04 24.99
N LEU A 276 5.76 -19.12 24.60
CA LEU A 276 5.36 -17.81 24.07
C LEU A 276 5.29 -17.86 22.53
N ALA A 277 4.13 -17.61 21.96
CA ALA A 277 3.90 -17.57 20.52
C ALA A 277 4.85 -16.61 19.78
N ALA A 278 5.09 -15.42 20.32
CA ALA A 278 6.00 -14.45 19.73
C ALA A 278 7.45 -14.96 19.64
N LYS A 279 7.94 -15.69 20.66
CA LYS A 279 9.27 -16.32 20.63
C LYS A 279 9.33 -17.49 19.63
N ASN A 280 8.26 -18.26 19.55
CA ASN A 280 8.17 -19.34 18.57
C ASN A 280 8.15 -18.80 17.14
N PHE A 281 7.44 -17.69 16.91
CA PHE A 281 7.40 -17.03 15.61
C PHE A 281 8.79 -16.52 15.20
N ALA A 282 9.52 -15.87 16.09
CA ALA A 282 10.89 -15.43 15.82
C ALA A 282 11.80 -16.62 15.46
N ARG A 283 11.73 -17.73 16.21
CA ARG A 283 12.48 -18.98 15.91
C ARG A 283 12.09 -19.58 14.57
N LEU A 284 10.80 -19.54 14.22
CA LEU A 284 10.33 -19.98 12.91
C LEU A 284 10.97 -19.16 11.79
N VAL A 285 11.01 -17.84 11.92
CA VAL A 285 11.67 -16.96 10.95
C VAL A 285 13.16 -17.29 10.81
N GLU A 286 13.88 -17.46 11.92
CA GLU A 286 15.29 -17.85 11.93
C GLU A 286 15.50 -19.20 11.25
N THR A 287 14.65 -20.19 11.54
CA THR A 287 14.72 -21.54 10.95
C THR A 287 14.49 -21.50 9.43
N LEU A 288 13.50 -20.73 8.98
CA LEU A 288 13.23 -20.55 7.55
C LEU A 288 14.42 -19.90 6.83
N ARG A 289 15.01 -18.85 7.42
CA ARG A 289 16.19 -18.19 6.86
C ARG A 289 17.41 -19.12 6.79
N ALA A 290 17.64 -19.91 7.82
CA ALA A 290 18.76 -20.86 7.87
C ALA A 290 18.63 -21.96 6.80
N ARG A 291 17.41 -22.42 6.49
CA ARG A 291 17.15 -23.44 5.48
C ARG A 291 17.13 -22.90 4.05
N ALA A 292 16.62 -21.70 3.87
CA ALA A 292 16.45 -21.07 2.57
C ALA A 292 17.59 -20.09 2.26
N THR A 293 18.82 -20.58 2.25
CA THR A 293 20.04 -19.77 2.12
C THR A 293 20.16 -18.96 0.81
N ARG A 294 19.41 -19.35 -0.22
CA ARG A 294 19.36 -18.65 -1.52
C ARG A 294 18.22 -17.65 -1.62
N SER A 295 17.32 -17.60 -0.63
CA SER A 295 16.22 -16.65 -0.62
C SER A 295 16.67 -15.27 -0.10
N VAL A 296 16.03 -14.24 -0.61
CA VAL A 296 16.17 -12.89 -0.05
C VAL A 296 15.25 -12.80 1.18
N PHE A 297 15.74 -12.18 2.25
CA PHE A 297 14.93 -11.88 3.44
C PHE A 297 14.74 -10.37 3.55
N ASP A 298 13.49 -9.94 3.75
CA ASP A 298 13.14 -8.55 4.01
C ASP A 298 12.24 -8.42 5.26
N ASP A 299 12.58 -7.48 6.13
CA ASP A 299 11.80 -7.07 7.30
C ASP A 299 11.55 -5.55 7.33
N SER A 300 11.79 -4.89 6.21
CA SER A 300 11.71 -3.44 6.09
C SER A 300 10.29 -2.89 6.17
N TYR A 301 9.26 -3.73 5.93
CA TYR A 301 7.87 -3.29 5.92
C TYR A 301 7.48 -2.42 7.10
N LYS A 302 7.91 -2.78 8.31
CA LYS A 302 7.62 -2.00 9.54
C LYS A 302 8.13 -0.56 9.44
N ARG A 303 9.27 -0.37 8.80
CA ARG A 303 9.92 0.95 8.65
C ARG A 303 9.30 1.77 7.54
N VAL A 304 8.91 1.12 6.42
CA VAL A 304 8.45 1.81 5.22
C VAL A 304 6.93 1.88 5.06
N ARG A 305 6.14 1.20 5.90
CA ARG A 305 4.68 1.11 5.74
C ARG A 305 3.97 2.45 5.69
N HIS A 306 4.46 3.47 6.41
CA HIS A 306 3.90 4.81 6.40
C HIS A 306 4.14 5.52 5.06
N LEU A 307 5.20 5.18 4.32
CA LEU A 307 5.47 5.70 2.99
C LEU A 307 4.60 5.02 1.93
N LEU A 308 4.20 3.77 2.16
CA LEU A 308 3.36 3.03 1.21
C LEU A 308 1.93 3.58 1.14
N GLN A 309 1.45 4.29 2.16
CA GLN A 309 0.08 4.80 2.22
C GLN A 309 -0.26 5.79 1.10
N PHE A 310 0.74 6.46 0.52
CA PHE A 310 0.53 7.42 -0.57
C PHE A 310 0.09 6.74 -1.88
N ALA A 311 0.59 5.53 -2.15
CA ALA A 311 0.18 4.74 -3.31
C ALA A 311 -0.79 3.60 -2.95
N TRP A 312 -0.65 3.03 -1.76
CA TRP A 312 -1.42 1.90 -1.25
C TRP A 312 -1.94 2.19 0.16
N SER A 313 -3.02 2.93 0.26
CA SER A 313 -3.68 3.17 1.54
C SER A 313 -4.18 1.85 2.17
N PRO A 314 -4.22 1.76 3.50
CA PRO A 314 -4.93 0.67 4.16
C PRO A 314 -6.39 0.59 3.69
N ALA A 315 -6.89 -0.63 3.53
CA ALA A 315 -8.29 -0.84 3.19
C ALA A 315 -9.18 -0.40 4.36
N GLU A 316 -10.20 0.40 4.04
CA GLU A 316 -11.20 0.85 4.99
C GLU A 316 -12.59 0.47 4.51
N HIS A 317 -13.36 -0.18 5.36
CA HIS A 317 -14.72 -0.60 5.08
C HIS A 317 -15.66 -0.24 6.22
N THR A 318 -16.69 0.55 5.93
CA THR A 318 -17.69 0.97 6.91
C THR A 318 -19.02 0.32 6.62
N GLU A 319 -19.54 -0.41 7.61
CA GLU A 319 -20.86 -1.03 7.58
C GLU A 319 -21.80 -0.33 8.58
N SER A 320 -22.98 0.08 8.13
CA SER A 320 -24.03 0.56 9.04
C SER A 320 -24.79 -0.63 9.62
N SER A 321 -24.93 -0.66 10.95
CA SER A 321 -25.73 -1.67 11.62
C SER A 321 -27.25 -1.38 11.58
N GLY A 322 -27.64 -0.32 10.85
CA GLY A 322 -29.04 0.08 10.72
C GLY A 322 -29.62 0.73 11.97
N LEU A 323 -30.91 1.01 11.91
CA LEU A 323 -31.64 1.68 12.98
C LEU A 323 -32.10 0.66 14.05
N ARG A 324 -31.67 0.85 15.29
CA ARG A 324 -32.07 0.01 16.44
C ARG A 324 -33.00 0.80 17.37
N HIS A 325 -34.14 0.21 17.72
CA HIS A 325 -35.03 0.79 18.70
C HIS A 325 -34.60 0.39 20.12
N THR A 326 -34.31 1.36 20.98
CA THR A 326 -33.84 1.10 22.36
C THR A 326 -34.86 1.41 23.44
N ALA A 327 -35.79 2.32 23.17
CA ALA A 327 -36.92 2.65 24.03
C ALA A 327 -37.98 3.43 23.21
N PRO A 328 -39.23 3.58 23.68
CA PRO A 328 -40.22 4.38 22.97
C PRO A 328 -39.71 5.76 22.56
N GLY A 329 -39.66 6.01 21.24
CA GLY A 329 -39.17 7.25 20.66
C GLY A 329 -37.62 7.43 20.66
N ARG A 330 -36.85 6.39 21.06
CA ARG A 330 -35.38 6.43 21.07
C ARG A 330 -34.85 5.42 20.07
N PHE A 331 -34.10 5.95 19.12
CA PHE A 331 -33.45 5.15 18.08
C PHE A 331 -31.93 5.38 18.13
N LEU A 332 -31.18 4.31 17.98
CA LEU A 332 -29.73 4.33 17.77
C LEU A 332 -29.44 3.84 16.34
N THR A 333 -28.48 4.45 15.71
CA THR A 333 -27.83 3.90 14.52
C THR A 333 -26.39 3.56 14.89
N GLY A 334 -25.88 2.47 14.38
CA GLY A 334 -24.49 2.08 14.63
C GLY A 334 -23.74 1.98 13.32
N ALA A 335 -22.46 2.26 13.38
CA ALA A 335 -21.53 2.02 12.30
C ALA A 335 -20.32 1.23 12.82
N VAL A 336 -19.83 0.32 12.00
CA VAL A 336 -18.59 -0.43 12.26
C VAL A 336 -17.63 -0.16 11.13
N THR A 337 -16.56 0.55 11.43
CA THR A 337 -15.46 0.80 10.48
C THR A 337 -14.33 -0.19 10.76
N ARG A 338 -13.91 -0.91 9.71
CA ARG A 338 -12.77 -1.82 9.76
C ARG A 338 -11.66 -1.25 8.89
N VAL A 339 -10.46 -1.11 9.46
CA VAL A 339 -9.27 -0.67 8.74
C VAL A 339 -8.22 -1.77 8.84
N SER A 340 -7.59 -2.13 7.71
CA SER A 340 -6.54 -3.15 7.67
C SER A 340 -5.47 -2.81 6.65
N ASN A 341 -4.21 -3.09 7.00
CA ASN A 341 -3.07 -2.99 6.10
C ASN A 341 -2.72 -4.32 5.39
N ASP A 342 -3.60 -5.32 5.43
CA ASP A 342 -3.37 -6.65 4.83
C ASP A 342 -3.08 -6.54 3.32
N ALA A 343 -3.93 -5.80 2.59
CA ALA A 343 -3.75 -5.55 1.16
C ALA A 343 -2.45 -4.79 0.86
N GLN A 344 -2.10 -3.80 1.69
CA GLN A 344 -0.85 -3.05 1.56
C GLN A 344 0.37 -3.98 1.74
N PHE A 345 0.36 -4.83 2.78
CA PHE A 345 1.42 -5.80 3.02
C PHE A 345 1.55 -6.81 1.87
N THR A 346 0.42 -7.28 1.35
CA THR A 346 0.38 -8.18 0.19
C THR A 346 1.01 -7.53 -1.04
N ARG A 347 0.65 -6.28 -1.36
CA ARG A 347 1.23 -5.53 -2.47
C ARG A 347 2.73 -5.34 -2.31
N TYR A 348 3.16 -4.97 -1.11
CA TYR A 348 4.57 -4.80 -0.78
C TYR A 348 5.37 -6.10 -0.99
N GLY A 349 4.93 -7.22 -0.43
CA GLY A 349 5.60 -8.50 -0.58
C GLY A 349 5.63 -8.96 -2.05
N ARG A 350 4.56 -8.75 -2.81
CA ARG A 350 4.49 -9.04 -4.24
C ARG A 350 5.47 -8.19 -5.05
N LEU A 351 5.55 -6.90 -4.76
CA LEU A 351 6.51 -6.00 -5.41
C LEU A 351 7.94 -6.49 -5.19
N LEU A 352 8.32 -6.77 -3.95
CA LEU A 352 9.66 -7.25 -3.65
C LEU A 352 9.94 -8.62 -4.31
N SER A 353 8.96 -9.52 -4.29
CA SER A 353 9.11 -10.84 -4.93
C SER A 353 9.23 -10.75 -6.45
N HIS A 354 8.56 -9.77 -7.09
CA HIS A 354 8.71 -9.48 -8.51
C HIS A 354 10.16 -9.16 -8.87
N TYR A 355 10.80 -8.25 -8.14
CA TYR A 355 12.21 -7.91 -8.36
C TYR A 355 13.16 -9.06 -8.00
N ALA A 356 12.89 -9.80 -6.93
CA ALA A 356 13.71 -10.95 -6.54
C ALA A 356 13.71 -12.06 -7.61
N ARG A 357 12.57 -12.31 -8.26
CA ARG A 357 12.46 -13.26 -9.40
C ARG A 357 13.26 -12.79 -10.59
N ARG A 358 13.08 -11.54 -11.01
CA ARG A 358 13.83 -10.96 -12.15
C ARG A 358 15.34 -11.01 -11.94
N LYS A 359 15.83 -10.66 -10.75
CA LYS A 359 17.26 -10.74 -10.41
C LYS A 359 17.79 -12.17 -10.43
N ARG A 360 16.94 -13.16 -10.15
CA ARG A 360 17.30 -14.57 -10.22
C ARG A 360 17.35 -15.11 -11.66
N GLU A 361 16.46 -14.66 -12.54
CA GLU A 361 16.41 -15.04 -13.96
C GLU A 361 17.61 -14.47 -14.75
N GLN A 362 18.20 -13.38 -14.27
CA GLN A 362 19.37 -12.72 -14.87
C GLN A 362 20.72 -13.35 -14.46
N ARG A 363 20.73 -14.22 -13.47
CA ARG A 363 21.93 -14.95 -12.98
C ARG A 363 22.07 -16.33 -13.60
#